data_a32d4a2184f40695f5475df8e1ffacb4
#
_entry.id   a32d4a2184f40695f5475df8e1ffacb4
#
_cell.length_a   1.000
_cell.length_b   1.000
_cell.length_c   1.000
_cell.angle_alpha   90.00
_cell.angle_beta   90.00
_cell.angle_gamma   90.00
#
_symmetry.space_group_name_H-M   'P 1'
#
loop_
_entity.id
_entity.type
_entity.pdbx_description
1 polymer ?
#
loop_
_entity_poly.entity_id
_entity_poly.type
_entity_poly.pdbx_seq_one_letter_code
_entity_poly.pdbx_strand_id
1 'polypeptide(L)'
;IEEPVGNNVFSYDERTNKKIFVPKLIKGTLDDVSLGENIVFNEIDEDTEIKAIGLKNLVQYEIDGKVVYIFDNHNHAFYFWMKSLQEGLFNKGCRLIHVDQHKDMRKPDDYTVDLDNLDDVFRYTNKVLNVGNFIQPALKKGVFCDVDIIDSSYGFDLKPEGEYVLDIDLDIFSKDMDYIPYDFRLNKIKELIKGAKVITIASSPY
;
A
#
# COMPACT_ATOMS: atom_id res chain seq x y z
N ILE A 1 -13.98 10.38 2.39
CA ILE A 1 -13.54 11.11 3.59
C ILE A 1 -13.64 12.60 3.31
N GLU A 2 -14.30 13.38 4.16
CA GLU A 2 -14.52 14.82 3.99
C GLU A 2 -13.77 15.67 5.02
N GLU A 3 -13.31 15.08 6.10
CA GLU A 3 -12.60 15.76 7.18
C GLU A 3 -11.08 15.65 7.00
N PRO A 4 -10.27 16.54 7.56
CA PRO A 4 -8.82 16.54 7.41
C PRO A 4 -8.19 15.44 8.29
N VAL A 5 -8.26 14.19 7.84
CA VAL A 5 -7.74 13.00 8.51
C VAL A 5 -6.98 12.10 7.52
N GLY A 6 -5.92 11.45 7.98
CA GLY A 6 -5.11 10.56 7.14
C GLY A 6 -4.64 11.24 5.86
N ASN A 7 -4.84 10.60 4.71
CA ASN A 7 -4.46 11.18 3.41
C ASN A 7 -5.18 12.49 3.08
N ASN A 8 -6.34 12.74 3.68
CA ASN A 8 -7.09 13.96 3.44
C ASN A 8 -6.59 15.17 4.25
N VAL A 9 -5.55 15.01 5.06
CA VAL A 9 -4.94 16.14 5.81
C VAL A 9 -3.99 16.96 4.94
N PHE A 10 -3.39 16.36 3.90
CA PHE A 10 -2.44 17.05 3.04
C PHE A 10 -3.09 18.24 2.36
N SER A 11 -2.57 19.45 2.64
CA SER A 11 -3.02 20.74 2.09
C SER A 11 -4.55 20.95 2.16
N TYR A 12 -5.22 20.36 3.16
CA TYR A 12 -6.69 20.34 3.22
C TYR A 12 -7.31 21.73 3.12
N ASP A 13 -6.79 22.70 3.87
CA ASP A 13 -7.38 24.05 3.94
C ASP A 13 -7.22 24.84 2.63
N GLU A 14 -6.21 24.51 1.84
CA GLU A 14 -5.85 25.19 0.58
C GLU A 14 -6.60 24.60 -0.62
N ARG A 15 -7.08 23.33 -0.53
CA ARG A 15 -7.72 22.64 -1.63
C ARG A 15 -9.14 23.13 -1.92
N THR A 16 -9.54 23.10 -3.19
CA THR A 16 -10.92 23.27 -3.60
C THR A 16 -11.73 21.99 -3.41
N ASN A 17 -11.13 20.83 -3.66
CA ASN A 17 -11.76 19.54 -3.38
C ASN A 17 -11.46 19.09 -1.95
N LYS A 18 -12.51 18.95 -1.14
CA LYS A 18 -12.41 18.54 0.28
C LYS A 18 -12.71 17.03 0.50
N LYS A 19 -12.98 16.26 -0.58
CA LYS A 19 -13.37 14.85 -0.50
C LYS A 19 -12.32 13.95 -1.11
N ILE A 20 -12.06 12.84 -0.44
CA ILE A 20 -11.33 11.70 -1.00
C ILE A 20 -12.27 10.50 -1.01
N PHE A 21 -12.38 9.85 -2.15
CA PHE A 21 -13.14 8.62 -2.30
C PHE A 21 -12.30 7.41 -1.88
N VAL A 22 -12.92 6.42 -1.26
CA VAL A 22 -12.33 5.11 -0.97
C VAL A 22 -13.14 4.07 -1.73
N PRO A 23 -12.58 3.43 -2.76
CA PRO A 23 -13.30 2.43 -3.55
C PRO A 23 -13.69 1.20 -2.72
N LYS A 24 -14.73 0.50 -3.16
CA LYS A 24 -15.13 -0.78 -2.56
C LYS A 24 -14.18 -1.89 -2.96
N LEU A 25 -13.91 -2.81 -2.03
CA LEU A 25 -13.23 -4.05 -2.34
C LEU A 25 -14.18 -5.02 -3.04
N ILE A 26 -13.74 -5.59 -4.15
CA ILE A 26 -14.40 -6.69 -4.85
C ILE A 26 -13.47 -7.90 -4.96
N LYS A 27 -14.05 -9.10 -4.97
CA LYS A 27 -13.33 -10.30 -5.44
C LYS A 27 -13.48 -10.35 -6.96
N GLY A 28 -12.37 -10.43 -7.67
CA GLY A 28 -12.36 -10.33 -9.12
C GLY A 28 -11.12 -10.94 -9.75
N THR A 29 -10.78 -10.44 -10.92
CA THR A 29 -9.62 -10.80 -11.73
C THR A 29 -8.85 -9.55 -12.13
N LEU A 30 -7.74 -9.69 -12.85
CA LEU A 30 -7.02 -8.55 -13.40
C LEU A 30 -7.86 -7.72 -14.39
N ASP A 31 -8.86 -8.32 -15.04
CA ASP A 31 -9.76 -7.62 -15.96
C ASP A 31 -10.70 -6.65 -15.23
N ASP A 32 -10.86 -6.81 -13.91
CA ASP A 32 -11.65 -5.91 -13.07
C ASP A 32 -10.85 -4.68 -12.60
N VAL A 33 -9.54 -4.67 -12.83
CA VAL A 33 -8.67 -3.51 -12.52
C VAL A 33 -8.88 -2.45 -13.60
N SER A 34 -9.63 -1.42 -13.26
CA SER A 34 -9.96 -0.33 -14.18
C SER A 34 -10.04 1.00 -13.44
N LEU A 35 -9.74 2.09 -14.15
CA LEU A 35 -9.91 3.43 -13.61
C LEU A 35 -11.38 3.75 -13.33
N GLY A 36 -11.60 4.43 -12.22
CA GLY A 36 -12.88 5.01 -11.85
C GLY A 36 -13.02 6.46 -12.34
N GLU A 37 -13.92 7.19 -11.69
CA GLU A 37 -14.17 8.63 -11.99
C GLU A 37 -13.97 9.50 -10.74
N ASN A 38 -13.65 8.88 -9.59
CA ASN A 38 -13.59 9.56 -8.31
C ASN A 38 -12.16 9.95 -7.94
N ILE A 39 -12.02 11.09 -7.27
CA ILE A 39 -10.75 11.55 -6.73
C ILE A 39 -10.45 10.74 -5.45
N VAL A 40 -9.35 10.01 -5.47
CA VAL A 40 -8.88 9.17 -4.36
C VAL A 40 -7.72 9.80 -3.60
N PHE A 41 -7.03 10.77 -4.21
CA PHE A 41 -5.96 11.54 -3.57
C PHE A 41 -6.03 12.99 -4.04
N ASN A 42 -5.66 13.92 -3.18
CA ASN A 42 -5.64 15.34 -3.49
C ASN A 42 -4.65 16.07 -2.58
N GLU A 43 -3.79 16.89 -3.15
CA GLU A 43 -2.88 17.78 -2.42
C GLU A 43 -2.57 19.04 -3.22
N ILE A 44 -1.90 20.01 -2.59
CA ILE A 44 -1.30 21.16 -3.27
C ILE A 44 0.19 20.91 -3.39
N ASP A 45 0.69 20.92 -4.61
CA ASP A 45 2.11 20.86 -4.92
C ASP A 45 2.51 22.10 -5.74
N GLU A 46 3.50 22.85 -5.29
CA GLU A 46 3.97 24.08 -5.93
C GLU A 46 2.81 25.02 -6.37
N ASP A 47 1.88 25.30 -5.46
CA ASP A 47 0.69 26.14 -5.69
C ASP A 47 -0.34 25.54 -6.69
N THR A 48 -0.16 24.28 -7.10
CA THR A 48 -1.08 23.58 -8.01
C THR A 48 -1.87 22.51 -7.27
N GLU A 49 -3.20 22.52 -7.42
CA GLU A 49 -4.04 21.47 -6.86
C GLU A 49 -3.98 20.22 -7.74
N ILE A 50 -3.31 19.17 -7.23
CA ILE A 50 -3.22 17.85 -7.86
C ILE A 50 -4.42 17.02 -7.44
N LYS A 51 -5.17 16.49 -8.41
CA LYS A 51 -6.32 15.61 -8.22
C LYS A 51 -6.08 14.29 -8.92
N ALA A 52 -5.88 13.24 -8.14
CA ALA A 52 -5.66 11.91 -8.68
C ALA A 52 -6.96 11.09 -8.70
N ILE A 53 -7.33 10.63 -9.89
CA ILE A 53 -8.43 9.68 -10.09
C ILE A 53 -7.88 8.28 -9.89
N GLY A 54 -8.57 7.49 -9.06
CA GLY A 54 -8.14 6.14 -8.73
C GLY A 54 -8.93 5.04 -9.41
N LEU A 55 -8.81 3.85 -8.86
CA LEU A 55 -9.48 2.66 -9.35
C LEU A 55 -11.00 2.75 -9.14
N LYS A 56 -11.76 2.11 -10.02
CA LYS A 56 -13.21 1.95 -9.86
C LYS A 56 -13.55 1.12 -8.63
N ASN A 57 -12.77 0.05 -8.39
CA ASN A 57 -12.87 -0.83 -7.23
C ASN A 57 -11.45 -1.21 -6.76
N LEU A 58 -11.29 -1.46 -5.47
CA LEU A 58 -10.14 -2.22 -4.97
C LEU A 58 -10.38 -3.69 -5.32
N VAL A 59 -9.35 -4.42 -5.75
CA VAL A 59 -9.52 -5.78 -6.27
C VAL A 59 -8.75 -6.77 -5.42
N GLN A 60 -9.44 -7.81 -4.95
CA GLN A 60 -8.83 -9.02 -4.41
C GLN A 60 -8.95 -10.13 -5.44
N TYR A 61 -7.84 -10.73 -5.84
CA TYR A 61 -7.85 -11.90 -6.71
C TYR A 61 -6.83 -12.94 -6.25
N GLU A 62 -6.90 -14.12 -6.82
CA GLU A 62 -5.99 -15.23 -6.52
C GLU A 62 -5.20 -15.62 -7.77
N ILE A 63 -3.90 -15.82 -7.59
CA ILE A 63 -3.01 -16.35 -8.62
C ILE A 63 -2.06 -17.37 -8.00
N ASP A 64 -1.98 -18.56 -8.55
CA ASP A 64 -1.11 -19.66 -8.09
C ASP A 64 -1.26 -19.94 -6.57
N GLY A 65 -2.50 -19.87 -6.06
CA GLY A 65 -2.83 -20.09 -4.65
C GLY A 65 -2.41 -18.96 -3.72
N LYS A 66 -2.08 -17.77 -4.25
CA LYS A 66 -1.74 -16.58 -3.49
C LYS A 66 -2.84 -15.54 -3.61
N VAL A 67 -3.14 -14.88 -2.52
CA VAL A 67 -4.06 -13.73 -2.52
C VAL A 67 -3.29 -12.46 -2.85
N VAL A 68 -3.83 -11.69 -3.79
CA VAL A 68 -3.30 -10.41 -4.24
C VAL A 68 -4.37 -9.34 -4.04
N TYR A 69 -3.98 -8.20 -3.48
CA TYR A 69 -4.81 -7.02 -3.35
C TYR A 69 -4.23 -5.89 -4.20
N ILE A 70 -5.07 -5.25 -5.00
CA ILE A 70 -4.73 -4.07 -5.80
C ILE A 70 -5.60 -2.91 -5.34
N PHE A 71 -4.98 -1.79 -5.02
CA PHE A 71 -5.65 -0.61 -4.43
C PHE A 71 -4.92 0.68 -4.84
N ASP A 72 -5.49 1.83 -4.47
CA ASP A 72 -4.95 3.14 -4.82
C ASP A 72 -3.85 3.60 -3.86
N ASN A 73 -4.25 4.18 -2.73
CA ASN A 73 -3.35 4.80 -1.76
C ASN A 73 -2.63 3.73 -0.94
N HIS A 74 -1.32 3.84 -0.83
CA HIS A 74 -0.45 2.81 -0.26
C HIS A 74 -0.80 2.43 1.19
N ASN A 75 -1.31 3.36 1.99
CA ASN A 75 -1.75 3.06 3.36
C ASN A 75 -2.82 1.95 3.46
N HIS A 76 -3.58 1.68 2.38
CA HIS A 76 -4.54 0.57 2.37
C HIS A 76 -3.89 -0.81 2.52
N ALA A 77 -2.59 -0.95 2.25
CA ALA A 77 -1.83 -2.17 2.53
C ALA A 77 -2.01 -2.62 3.99
N PHE A 78 -2.02 -1.67 4.95
CA PHE A 78 -2.24 -1.99 6.37
C PHE A 78 -3.55 -2.75 6.60
N TYR A 79 -4.66 -2.30 6.01
CA TYR A 79 -5.94 -3.00 6.11
C TYR A 79 -5.89 -4.42 5.53
N PHE A 80 -5.27 -4.57 4.36
CA PHE A 80 -5.19 -5.86 3.70
C PHE A 80 -4.27 -6.84 4.42
N TRP A 81 -3.20 -6.36 5.06
CA TRP A 81 -2.36 -7.21 5.91
C TRP A 81 -3.14 -7.72 7.12
N MET A 82 -3.91 -6.87 7.81
CA MET A 82 -4.71 -7.30 8.97
C MET A 82 -5.81 -8.28 8.55
N LYS A 83 -6.50 -8.00 7.45
CA LYS A 83 -7.48 -8.92 6.86
C LYS A 83 -6.86 -10.29 6.55
N SER A 84 -5.72 -10.31 5.90
CA SER A 84 -5.00 -11.54 5.54
C SER A 84 -4.50 -12.31 6.76
N LEU A 85 -4.04 -11.60 7.80
CA LEU A 85 -3.62 -12.22 9.06
C LEU A 85 -4.80 -12.91 9.76
N GLN A 86 -5.97 -12.24 9.83
CA GLN A 86 -7.18 -12.84 10.40
C GLN A 86 -7.69 -14.04 9.59
N GLU A 87 -7.49 -14.03 8.27
CA GLU A 87 -7.82 -15.16 7.39
C GLU A 87 -6.77 -16.28 7.43
N GLY A 88 -5.69 -16.12 8.20
CA GLY A 88 -4.63 -17.13 8.34
C GLY A 88 -3.78 -17.33 7.09
N LEU A 89 -3.69 -16.33 6.21
CA LEU A 89 -2.94 -16.40 4.96
C LEU A 89 -1.43 -16.28 5.15
N PHE A 90 -0.99 -15.72 6.27
CA PHE A 90 0.40 -15.68 6.71
C PHE A 90 0.49 -15.69 8.23
N ASN A 91 1.67 -15.98 8.79
CA ASN A 91 1.88 -16.03 10.22
C ASN A 91 2.34 -14.67 10.78
N LYS A 92 1.76 -14.26 11.92
CA LYS A 92 2.21 -13.09 12.66
C LYS A 92 3.71 -13.21 12.98
N GLY A 93 4.45 -12.14 12.78
CA GLY A 93 5.90 -12.13 12.95
C GLY A 93 6.69 -12.59 11.71
N CYS A 94 6.06 -12.80 10.56
CA CYS A 94 6.79 -12.96 9.31
C CYS A 94 7.48 -11.66 8.89
N ARG A 95 8.27 -11.69 7.83
CA ARG A 95 8.91 -10.47 7.28
C ARG A 95 7.97 -9.73 6.33
N LEU A 96 8.15 -8.42 6.24
CA LEU A 96 7.62 -7.60 5.16
C LEU A 96 8.73 -7.32 4.16
N ILE A 97 8.47 -7.50 2.87
CA ILE A 97 9.32 -6.98 1.78
C ILE A 97 8.54 -5.85 1.12
N HIS A 98 9.07 -4.65 1.20
CA HIS A 98 8.45 -3.43 0.71
C HIS A 98 9.25 -2.91 -0.49
N VAL A 99 8.63 -2.91 -1.67
CA VAL A 99 9.23 -2.51 -2.95
C VAL A 99 8.58 -1.20 -3.39
N ASP A 100 9.33 -0.11 -3.30
CA ASP A 100 8.80 1.24 -3.43
C ASP A 100 9.96 2.21 -3.68
N GLN A 101 9.75 3.33 -4.36
CA GLN A 101 10.76 4.40 -4.38
C GLN A 101 10.85 5.16 -3.05
N HIS A 102 9.85 5.01 -2.16
CA HIS A 102 9.79 5.61 -0.83
C HIS A 102 9.96 4.57 0.27
N LYS A 103 10.17 5.01 1.50
CA LYS A 103 10.37 4.08 2.65
C LYS A 103 9.11 3.85 3.47
N ASP A 104 8.19 4.76 3.44
CA ASP A 104 6.91 4.79 4.16
C ASP A 104 7.00 4.50 5.67
N MET A 105 8.15 4.89 6.24
CA MET A 105 8.56 4.60 7.61
C MET A 105 8.35 5.78 8.56
N ARG A 106 7.52 6.77 8.21
CA ARG A 106 7.13 7.83 9.13
C ARG A 106 6.33 7.28 10.29
N LYS A 107 6.34 7.98 11.40
CA LYS A 107 5.54 7.59 12.58
C LYS A 107 4.15 8.21 12.46
N PRO A 108 3.07 7.45 12.63
CA PRO A 108 1.75 8.04 12.78
C PRO A 108 1.62 8.72 14.15
N ASP A 109 0.67 9.64 14.27
CA ASP A 109 0.40 10.36 15.51
C ASP A 109 -0.21 9.45 16.59
N ASP A 110 -0.94 8.43 16.18
CA ASP A 110 -1.57 7.46 17.09
C ASP A 110 -1.31 6.02 16.61
N TYR A 111 -1.11 5.12 17.57
CA TYR A 111 -0.94 3.68 17.36
C TYR A 111 -2.10 2.85 17.95
N THR A 112 -3.18 3.52 18.35
CA THR A 112 -4.33 2.87 18.98
C THR A 112 -5.23 2.28 17.90
N VAL A 113 -5.13 0.97 17.75
CA VAL A 113 -5.97 0.18 16.84
C VAL A 113 -6.16 -1.23 17.40
N ASP A 114 -7.38 -1.74 17.31
CA ASP A 114 -7.72 -3.13 17.59
C ASP A 114 -7.55 -3.96 16.32
N LEU A 115 -6.49 -4.77 16.25
CA LEU A 115 -6.17 -5.56 15.04
C LEU A 115 -7.14 -6.72 14.82
N ASP A 116 -7.91 -7.13 15.84
CA ASP A 116 -8.89 -8.20 15.75
C ASP A 116 -10.25 -7.70 15.24
N ASN A 117 -10.43 -6.38 15.16
CA ASN A 117 -11.63 -5.72 14.65
C ASN A 117 -11.35 -5.03 13.31
N LEU A 118 -11.80 -5.64 12.19
CA LEU A 118 -11.56 -5.09 10.84
C LEU A 118 -12.23 -3.73 10.61
N ASP A 119 -13.33 -3.41 11.28
CA ASP A 119 -13.94 -2.08 11.16
C ASP A 119 -13.06 -1.01 11.81
N ASP A 120 -12.43 -1.33 12.95
CA ASP A 120 -11.47 -0.42 13.57
C ASP A 120 -10.17 -0.31 12.75
N VAL A 121 -9.68 -1.40 12.20
CA VAL A 121 -8.55 -1.40 11.26
C VAL A 121 -8.87 -0.52 10.04
N PHE A 122 -10.06 -0.65 9.44
CA PHE A 122 -10.47 0.16 8.30
C PHE A 122 -10.55 1.65 8.67
N ARG A 123 -11.15 1.96 9.82
CA ARG A 123 -11.19 3.34 10.35
C ARG A 123 -9.77 3.89 10.54
N TYR A 124 -8.90 3.13 11.18
CA TYR A 124 -7.51 3.51 11.45
C TYR A 124 -6.74 3.76 10.15
N THR A 125 -6.86 2.86 9.18
CA THR A 125 -6.23 2.98 7.86
C THR A 125 -6.63 4.27 7.14
N ASN A 126 -7.93 4.63 7.20
CA ASN A 126 -8.45 5.76 6.43
C ASN A 126 -8.45 7.09 7.18
N LYS A 127 -8.37 7.08 8.54
CA LYS A 127 -8.51 8.28 9.36
C LYS A 127 -7.27 8.65 10.16
N VAL A 128 -6.31 7.74 10.31
CA VAL A 128 -5.08 7.99 11.06
C VAL A 128 -3.86 7.83 10.16
N LEU A 129 -3.84 6.78 9.33
CA LEU A 129 -2.73 6.51 8.43
C LEU A 129 -2.78 7.35 7.15
N ASN A 130 -1.62 7.57 6.60
CA ASN A 130 -1.40 8.13 5.27
C ASN A 130 -0.35 7.30 4.52
N VAL A 131 -0.13 7.62 3.26
CA VAL A 131 0.77 6.88 2.36
C VAL A 131 2.21 6.76 2.85
N GLY A 132 2.65 7.56 3.80
CA GLY A 132 4.03 7.55 4.28
C GLY A 132 4.25 6.94 5.68
N ASN A 133 3.22 6.37 6.36
CA ASN A 133 3.37 5.99 7.78
C ASN A 133 2.73 4.65 8.19
N PHE A 134 2.24 3.86 7.24
CA PHE A 134 1.42 2.68 7.52
C PHE A 134 2.23 1.43 7.93
N ILE A 135 3.54 1.38 7.63
CA ILE A 135 4.40 0.24 7.99
C ILE A 135 4.70 0.22 9.50
N GLN A 136 4.96 1.38 10.09
CA GLN A 136 5.35 1.50 11.49
C GLN A 136 4.35 0.87 12.48
N PRO A 137 3.03 1.03 12.34
CA PRO A 137 2.08 0.36 13.23
C PRO A 137 2.12 -1.16 13.11
N ALA A 138 2.30 -1.71 11.91
CA ALA A 138 2.39 -3.16 11.70
C ALA A 138 3.63 -3.75 12.40
N LEU A 139 4.78 -3.08 12.31
CA LEU A 139 5.99 -3.45 13.05
C LEU A 139 5.79 -3.34 14.55
N LYS A 140 5.28 -2.21 15.03
CA LYS A 140 5.09 -1.96 16.46
C LYS A 140 4.12 -2.95 17.11
N LYS A 141 3.11 -3.40 16.38
CA LYS A 141 2.14 -4.41 16.83
C LYS A 141 2.65 -5.85 16.64
N GLY A 142 3.84 -6.03 16.10
CA GLY A 142 4.47 -7.33 15.85
C GLY A 142 3.75 -8.15 14.77
N VAL A 143 3.02 -7.52 13.86
CA VAL A 143 2.48 -8.17 12.67
C VAL A 143 3.62 -8.67 11.81
N PHE A 144 4.61 -7.82 11.59
CA PHE A 144 5.89 -8.17 11.00
C PHE A 144 7.02 -8.05 12.04
N CYS A 145 7.99 -8.95 11.98
CA CYS A 145 9.18 -8.87 12.84
C CYS A 145 10.19 -7.82 12.34
N ASP A 146 10.22 -7.58 11.03
CA ASP A 146 11.11 -6.65 10.37
C ASP A 146 10.62 -6.33 8.96
N VAL A 147 11.21 -5.32 8.32
CA VAL A 147 10.94 -4.92 6.94
C VAL A 147 12.24 -4.84 6.13
N ASP A 148 12.25 -5.47 4.96
CA ASP A 148 13.27 -5.28 3.94
C ASP A 148 12.74 -4.28 2.91
N ILE A 149 13.41 -3.13 2.79
CA ILE A 149 13.02 -2.06 1.87
C ILE A 149 13.86 -2.16 0.59
N ILE A 150 13.20 -2.20 -0.55
CA ILE A 150 13.79 -2.22 -1.89
C ILE A 150 13.43 -0.88 -2.56
N ASP A 151 14.20 0.15 -2.25
CA ASP A 151 14.05 1.53 -2.73
C ASP A 151 15.22 1.98 -3.62
N SER A 152 16.18 1.11 -3.87
CA SER A 152 17.42 1.42 -4.55
C SER A 152 18.05 0.17 -5.14
N SER A 153 19.07 0.33 -5.99
CA SER A 153 19.78 -0.79 -6.64
C SER A 153 20.27 -1.85 -5.66
N TYR A 154 20.69 -1.46 -4.46
CA TYR A 154 21.17 -2.41 -3.43
C TYR A 154 20.03 -3.29 -2.90
N GLY A 155 18.82 -2.75 -2.74
CA GLY A 155 17.66 -3.53 -2.28
C GLY A 155 17.31 -4.68 -3.22
N PHE A 156 17.57 -4.51 -4.52
CA PHE A 156 17.27 -5.55 -5.50
C PHE A 156 18.19 -6.78 -5.43
N ASP A 157 19.28 -6.73 -4.67
CA ASP A 157 20.12 -7.91 -4.39
C ASP A 157 19.58 -8.78 -3.25
N LEU A 158 18.49 -8.36 -2.58
CA LEU A 158 17.84 -9.09 -1.49
C LEU A 158 17.53 -10.52 -1.89
N LYS A 159 17.88 -11.46 -1.01
CA LYS A 159 17.46 -12.86 -1.09
C LYS A 159 16.58 -13.15 0.11
N PRO A 160 15.26 -13.21 -0.07
CA PRO A 160 14.34 -13.43 1.04
C PRO A 160 14.61 -14.77 1.73
N GLU A 161 14.58 -14.75 3.06
CA GLU A 161 14.65 -15.96 3.87
C GLU A 161 13.34 -16.11 4.67
N GLY A 162 12.79 -17.34 4.68
CA GLY A 162 11.57 -17.63 5.41
C GLY A 162 10.30 -17.11 4.76
N GLU A 163 9.25 -16.98 5.59
CA GLU A 163 7.94 -16.51 5.17
C GLU A 163 7.88 -14.99 5.11
N TYR A 164 7.28 -14.43 4.06
CA TYR A 164 7.11 -12.98 3.93
C TYR A 164 5.81 -12.60 3.21
N VAL A 165 5.36 -11.38 3.50
CA VAL A 165 4.38 -10.64 2.73
C VAL A 165 5.12 -9.71 1.78
N LEU A 166 4.68 -9.61 0.54
CA LEU A 166 5.25 -8.70 -0.46
C LEU A 166 4.31 -7.52 -0.65
N ASP A 167 4.84 -6.33 -0.48
CA ASP A 167 4.17 -5.06 -0.67
C ASP A 167 4.88 -4.28 -1.77
N ILE A 168 4.12 -3.80 -2.74
CA ILE A 168 4.65 -3.17 -3.95
C ILE A 168 3.92 -1.85 -4.18
N ASP A 169 4.67 -0.76 -4.32
CA ASP A 169 4.18 0.45 -4.96
C ASP A 169 4.59 0.45 -6.43
N LEU A 170 3.64 0.75 -7.33
CA LEU A 170 3.94 0.80 -8.76
C LEU A 170 4.80 2.00 -9.15
N ASP A 171 5.00 2.96 -8.27
CA ASP A 171 5.92 4.07 -8.46
C ASP A 171 7.40 3.63 -8.52
N ILE A 172 7.72 2.41 -8.06
CA ILE A 172 9.02 1.78 -8.31
C ILE A 172 9.36 1.74 -9.81
N PHE A 173 8.35 1.83 -10.69
CA PHE A 173 8.50 1.92 -12.13
C PHE A 173 8.42 3.36 -12.67
N SER A 174 8.40 4.36 -11.80
CA SER A 174 8.42 5.78 -12.19
C SER A 174 9.72 6.16 -12.92
N LYS A 175 9.71 7.34 -13.54
CA LYS A 175 10.90 7.87 -14.24
C LYS A 175 12.07 8.13 -13.28
N ASP A 176 11.78 8.48 -12.04
CA ASP A 176 12.81 8.76 -11.03
C ASP A 176 13.63 7.50 -10.68
N MET A 177 13.06 6.33 -10.95
CA MET A 177 13.72 5.03 -10.77
C MET A 177 14.41 4.50 -12.03
N ASP A 178 14.44 5.24 -13.13
CA ASP A 178 15.00 4.77 -14.43
C ASP A 178 16.54 4.60 -14.41
N TYR A 179 17.21 5.04 -13.34
CA TYR A 179 18.63 4.68 -13.10
C TYR A 179 18.83 3.18 -12.80
N ILE A 180 17.75 2.44 -12.47
CA ILE A 180 17.74 0.98 -12.38
C ILE A 180 17.01 0.43 -13.60
N PRO A 181 17.64 -0.44 -14.41
CA PRO A 181 17.03 -0.97 -15.62
C PRO A 181 15.64 -1.60 -15.35
N TYR A 182 14.65 -1.29 -16.18
CA TYR A 182 13.27 -1.77 -16.03
C TYR A 182 13.19 -3.29 -15.91
N ASP A 183 13.85 -4.02 -16.80
CA ASP A 183 13.84 -5.49 -16.79
C ASP A 183 14.45 -6.07 -15.51
N PHE A 184 15.42 -5.39 -14.92
CA PHE A 184 16.02 -5.81 -13.66
C PHE A 184 15.02 -5.68 -12.51
N ARG A 185 14.34 -4.52 -12.39
CA ARG A 185 13.25 -4.31 -11.42
C ARG A 185 12.15 -5.36 -11.60
N LEU A 186 11.65 -5.51 -12.83
CA LEU A 186 10.56 -6.43 -13.15
C LEU A 186 10.92 -7.90 -12.84
N ASN A 187 12.12 -8.35 -13.20
CA ASN A 187 12.54 -9.73 -12.97
C ASN A 187 12.67 -10.03 -11.48
N LYS A 188 13.19 -9.07 -10.69
CA LYS A 188 13.27 -9.23 -9.25
C LYS A 188 11.89 -9.29 -8.60
N ILE A 189 10.97 -8.41 -8.97
CA ILE A 189 9.60 -8.44 -8.47
C ILE A 189 8.92 -9.77 -8.81
N LYS A 190 9.10 -10.29 -10.03
CA LYS A 190 8.59 -11.62 -10.42
C LYS A 190 9.19 -12.76 -9.56
N GLU A 191 10.45 -12.66 -9.19
CA GLU A 191 11.08 -13.61 -8.26
C GLU A 191 10.43 -13.54 -6.89
N LEU A 192 10.26 -12.32 -6.33
CA LEU A 192 9.65 -12.09 -5.02
C LEU A 192 8.20 -12.56 -4.97
N ILE A 193 7.41 -12.33 -6.02
CA ILE A 193 6.02 -12.80 -6.13
C ILE A 193 5.94 -14.32 -5.92
N LYS A 194 6.87 -15.09 -6.45
CA LYS A 194 6.85 -16.55 -6.34
C LYS A 194 6.94 -17.07 -4.90
N GLY A 195 7.70 -16.38 -4.04
CA GLY A 195 7.92 -16.76 -2.63
C GLY A 195 6.94 -16.15 -1.65
N ALA A 196 6.22 -15.10 -2.02
CA ALA A 196 5.32 -14.37 -1.14
C ALA A 196 4.11 -15.20 -0.71
N LYS A 197 3.61 -14.96 0.51
CA LYS A 197 2.35 -15.53 1.04
C LYS A 197 1.12 -14.72 0.60
N VAL A 198 1.23 -13.40 0.73
CA VAL A 198 0.24 -12.42 0.33
C VAL A 198 0.96 -11.31 -0.42
N ILE A 199 0.29 -10.71 -1.37
CA ILE A 199 0.84 -9.62 -2.18
C ILE A 199 -0.11 -8.42 -2.10
N THR A 200 0.42 -7.27 -1.76
CA THR A 200 -0.28 -5.98 -1.82
C THR A 200 0.35 -5.11 -2.89
N ILE A 201 -0.47 -4.46 -3.71
CA ILE A 201 -0.02 -3.62 -4.83
C ILE A 201 -0.77 -2.29 -4.78
N ALA A 202 -0.04 -1.22 -4.51
CA ALA A 202 -0.55 0.14 -4.63
C ALA A 202 -0.35 0.64 -6.06
N SER A 203 -1.38 1.27 -6.62
CA SER A 203 -1.27 1.93 -7.93
C SER A 203 -0.68 3.32 -7.85
N SER A 204 -0.71 3.93 -6.66
CA SER A 204 -0.20 5.28 -6.35
C SER A 204 -0.47 6.28 -7.48
N PRO A 205 -1.72 6.73 -7.62
CA PRO A 205 -2.14 7.51 -8.80
C PRO A 205 -1.70 9.00 -8.74
N TYR A 206 -0.69 9.33 -7.95
CA TYR A 206 -0.19 10.70 -7.70
C TYR A 206 1.32 10.81 -7.89
#